data_c7407a34c794be671da5dad7949715b6
#
_entry.id   c7407a34c794be671da5dad7949715b6
#
_cell.length_a   1.000
_cell.length_b   1.000
_cell.length_c   1.000
_cell.angle_alpha   90.00
_cell.angle_beta   90.00
_cell.angle_gamma   90.00
#
_symmetry.space_group_name_H-M   'P 1'
#
loop_
_entity.id
_entity.type
_entity.pdbx_description
1 polymer ?
#
loop_
_entity_poly.entity_id
_entity_poly.type
_entity_poly.pdbx_seq_one_letter_code
_entity_poly.pdbx_strand_id
1 'polypeptide(L)'
;MEKTKVCIFDAYGTLFDVNAACRELSIEVGEKWQELATLWRLRQVEYTWLRNSMNEYINFWEITENALEYAMEVMNIENKILKNELLDLYLKLEAYPEVENIITKLKERGFQTGILSNGSDKMLESAVKNAQIENLLDEVISVEKCKVFKPSSKVYDLVKDTYKVNNNQVAFFSSNAWDMHAAANYGFKTIWV
;
A
#
# COMPACT_ATOMS: atom_id res chain seq x y z
N MET A 1 30.23 5.50 4.28
CA MET A 1 28.77 5.22 4.35
C MET A 1 28.54 3.84 3.74
N GLU A 2 27.82 2.97 4.44
CA GLU A 2 27.44 1.68 3.85
C GLU A 2 26.56 1.90 2.62
N LYS A 3 26.80 1.10 1.59
CA LYS A 3 26.08 1.20 0.31
C LYS A 3 24.67 0.62 0.47
N THR A 4 23.67 1.27 -0.08
CA THR A 4 22.30 0.72 -0.18
C THR A 4 22.35 -0.62 -0.90
N LYS A 5 21.60 -1.59 -0.40
CA LYS A 5 21.49 -2.95 -0.97
C LYS A 5 20.06 -3.28 -1.40
N VAL A 6 19.08 -2.74 -0.65
CA VAL A 6 17.67 -3.10 -0.80
C VAL A 6 16.85 -1.84 -1.04
N CYS A 7 15.98 -1.90 -2.04
CA CYS A 7 14.97 -0.89 -2.36
C CYS A 7 13.60 -1.43 -1.99
N ILE A 8 12.97 -0.85 -0.99
CA ILE A 8 11.64 -1.24 -0.49
C ILE A 8 10.63 -0.17 -0.86
N PHE A 9 9.51 -0.59 -1.38
CA PHE A 9 8.41 0.27 -1.80
C PHE A 9 7.19 0.09 -0.89
N ASP A 10 6.57 1.20 -0.51
CA ASP A 10 5.17 1.16 -0.12
C ASP A 10 4.33 0.77 -1.34
N ALA A 11 3.12 0.23 -1.12
CA ALA A 11 2.29 -0.26 -2.21
C ALA A 11 1.21 0.75 -2.65
N TYR A 12 0.20 0.93 -1.79
CA TYR A 12 -1.03 1.69 -2.10
C TYR A 12 -0.80 3.20 -2.09
N GLY A 13 -0.95 3.82 -3.26
CA GLY A 13 -0.64 5.23 -3.51
C GLY A 13 0.81 5.48 -3.91
N THR A 14 1.69 4.46 -3.88
CA THR A 14 3.10 4.54 -4.26
C THR A 14 3.37 3.74 -5.54
N LEU A 15 3.06 2.46 -5.56
CA LEU A 15 3.14 1.62 -6.76
C LEU A 15 1.79 1.50 -7.47
N PHE A 16 0.69 1.47 -6.72
CA PHE A 16 -0.67 1.26 -7.22
C PHE A 16 -1.54 2.48 -7.00
N ASP A 17 -2.28 2.89 -8.04
CA ASP A 17 -3.19 4.03 -7.99
C ASP A 17 -4.48 3.69 -7.23
N VAL A 18 -4.57 4.16 -5.99
CA VAL A 18 -5.72 3.92 -5.11
C VAL A 18 -7.03 4.59 -5.58
N ASN A 19 -6.94 5.54 -6.48
CA ASN A 19 -8.12 6.23 -7.04
C ASN A 19 -8.66 5.52 -8.28
N ALA A 20 -7.93 4.56 -8.85
CA ALA A 20 -8.26 3.90 -10.11
C ALA A 20 -9.66 3.26 -10.07
N ALA A 21 -10.02 2.56 -9.00
CA ALA A 21 -11.33 1.93 -8.85
C ALA A 21 -12.49 2.92 -8.96
N CYS A 22 -12.44 4.04 -8.23
CA CYS A 22 -13.48 5.08 -8.33
C CYS A 22 -13.45 5.84 -9.65
N ARG A 23 -12.27 6.01 -10.26
CA ARG A 23 -12.13 6.66 -11.56
C ARG A 23 -12.74 5.81 -12.67
N GLU A 24 -12.55 4.50 -12.65
CA GLU A 24 -13.10 3.56 -13.64
C GLU A 24 -14.63 3.53 -13.58
N LEU A 25 -15.21 3.57 -12.39
CA LEU A 25 -16.66 3.63 -12.17
C LEU A 25 -17.19 5.06 -11.94
N SER A 26 -16.51 6.07 -12.50
CA SER A 26 -16.88 7.47 -12.30
C SER A 26 -18.26 7.84 -12.85
N ILE A 27 -18.75 7.12 -13.85
CA ILE A 27 -20.09 7.31 -14.40
C ILE A 27 -21.15 6.79 -13.41
N GLU A 28 -20.93 5.62 -12.83
CA GLU A 28 -21.84 4.95 -11.88
C GLU A 28 -21.83 5.65 -10.51
N VAL A 29 -20.66 6.14 -10.06
CA VAL A 29 -20.52 6.92 -8.82
C VAL A 29 -21.07 8.34 -9.01
N GLY A 30 -20.93 8.92 -10.22
CA GLY A 30 -21.33 10.28 -10.55
C GLY A 30 -20.26 11.34 -10.26
N GLU A 31 -20.64 12.62 -10.28
CA GLU A 31 -19.75 13.78 -10.20
C GLU A 31 -18.84 13.79 -8.94
N LYS A 32 -19.24 13.11 -7.88
CA LYS A 32 -18.52 13.06 -6.60
C LYS A 32 -17.55 11.89 -6.46
N TRP A 33 -17.19 11.21 -7.53
CA TRP A 33 -16.31 10.05 -7.45
C TRP A 33 -14.95 10.35 -6.80
N GLN A 34 -14.41 11.55 -6.99
CA GLN A 34 -13.15 11.99 -6.37
C GLN A 34 -13.29 12.18 -4.85
N GLU A 35 -14.44 12.71 -4.41
CA GLU A 35 -14.75 12.84 -2.99
C GLU A 35 -14.87 11.46 -2.34
N LEU A 36 -15.55 10.51 -3.00
CA LEU A 36 -15.65 9.13 -2.54
C LEU A 36 -14.27 8.49 -2.42
N ALA A 37 -13.44 8.56 -3.45
CA ALA A 37 -12.09 8.00 -3.45
C ALA A 37 -11.24 8.58 -2.31
N THR A 38 -11.29 9.90 -2.12
CA THR A 38 -10.56 10.60 -1.08
C THR A 38 -11.02 10.18 0.32
N LEU A 39 -12.33 10.15 0.55
CA LEU A 39 -12.90 9.78 1.85
C LEU A 39 -12.63 8.31 2.17
N TRP A 40 -12.80 7.41 1.17
CA TRP A 40 -12.47 5.99 1.31
C TRP A 40 -11.02 5.79 1.74
N ARG A 41 -10.07 6.40 1.01
CA ARG A 41 -8.64 6.30 1.35
C ARG A 41 -8.31 6.89 2.72
N LEU A 42 -8.87 8.04 3.05
CA LEU A 42 -8.66 8.68 4.34
C LEU A 42 -9.09 7.77 5.51
N ARG A 43 -10.30 7.21 5.43
CA ARG A 43 -10.83 6.31 6.46
C ARG A 43 -10.07 5.00 6.54
N GLN A 44 -9.67 4.45 5.40
CA GLN A 44 -8.86 3.23 5.35
C GLN A 44 -7.54 3.42 6.13
N VAL A 45 -6.84 4.52 5.94
CA VAL A 45 -5.58 4.81 6.64
C VAL A 45 -5.84 5.12 8.13
N GLU A 46 -6.83 5.95 8.43
CA GLU A 46 -7.20 6.32 9.80
C GLU A 46 -7.56 5.08 10.63
N TYR A 47 -8.33 4.15 10.08
CA TYR A 47 -8.73 2.93 10.77
C TYR A 47 -7.54 2.03 11.12
N THR A 48 -6.49 2.01 10.31
CA THR A 48 -5.25 1.29 10.68
C THR A 48 -4.61 1.87 11.93
N TRP A 49 -4.58 3.21 12.06
CA TRP A 49 -3.99 3.88 13.22
C TRP A 49 -4.82 3.70 14.48
N LEU A 50 -6.15 3.78 14.35
CA LEU A 50 -7.07 3.53 15.46
C LEU A 50 -6.95 2.08 15.94
N ARG A 51 -6.88 1.10 15.03
CA ARG A 51 -6.69 -0.31 15.35
C ARG A 51 -5.35 -0.56 16.07
N ASN A 52 -4.27 0.07 15.62
CA ASN A 52 -3.00 0.02 16.33
C ASN A 52 -3.12 0.57 17.77
N SER A 53 -3.77 1.72 17.93
CA SER A 53 -3.95 2.36 19.24
C SER A 53 -4.78 1.50 20.21
N MET A 54 -5.77 0.78 19.70
CA MET A 54 -6.63 -0.12 20.49
C MET A 54 -6.01 -1.50 20.71
N ASN A 55 -4.92 -1.86 20.00
CA ASN A 55 -4.38 -3.22 19.88
C ASN A 55 -5.40 -4.23 19.33
N GLU A 56 -6.26 -3.80 18.42
CA GLU A 56 -7.37 -4.56 17.81
C GLU A 56 -7.12 -4.78 16.33
N TYR A 57 -6.17 -5.66 16.02
CA TYR A 57 -5.85 -5.97 14.61
C TYR A 57 -7.00 -6.74 13.93
N ILE A 58 -7.40 -6.25 12.76
CA ILE A 58 -8.14 -7.00 11.74
C ILE A 58 -7.34 -6.94 10.44
N ASN A 59 -7.66 -7.78 9.44
CA ASN A 59 -6.90 -7.70 8.19
C ASN A 59 -7.25 -6.42 7.40
N PHE A 60 -6.33 -6.01 6.52
CA PHE A 60 -6.48 -4.74 5.79
C PHE A 60 -7.63 -4.77 4.77
N TRP A 61 -8.04 -5.95 4.33
CA TRP A 61 -9.21 -6.08 3.46
C TRP A 61 -10.50 -5.68 4.18
N GLU A 62 -10.71 -6.19 5.40
CA GLU A 62 -11.86 -5.79 6.23
C GLU A 62 -11.86 -4.28 6.51
N ILE A 63 -10.68 -3.68 6.73
CA ILE A 63 -10.55 -2.22 6.86
C ILE A 63 -10.96 -1.52 5.57
N THR A 64 -10.56 -2.05 4.42
CA THR A 64 -10.90 -1.50 3.10
C THR A 64 -12.40 -1.53 2.85
N GLU A 65 -13.06 -2.65 3.17
CA GLU A 65 -14.52 -2.81 3.07
C GLU A 65 -15.27 -1.85 4.00
N ASN A 66 -14.87 -1.79 5.27
CA ASN A 66 -15.48 -0.91 6.28
C ASN A 66 -15.32 0.58 5.93
N ALA A 67 -14.15 0.96 5.39
CA ALA A 67 -13.88 2.33 4.98
C ALA A 67 -14.71 2.73 3.75
N LEU A 68 -14.92 1.82 2.79
CA LEU A 68 -15.79 2.07 1.65
C LEU A 68 -17.26 2.20 2.09
N GLU A 69 -17.73 1.31 2.95
CA GLU A 69 -19.08 1.36 3.47
C GLU A 69 -19.38 2.69 4.15
N TYR A 70 -18.48 3.13 5.04
CA TYR A 70 -18.58 4.44 5.68
C TYR A 70 -18.60 5.59 4.65
N ALA A 71 -17.71 5.56 3.66
CA ALA A 71 -17.62 6.63 2.66
C ALA A 71 -18.90 6.70 1.81
N MET A 72 -19.44 5.56 1.39
CA MET A 72 -20.69 5.48 0.65
C MET A 72 -21.89 5.96 1.48
N GLU A 73 -21.95 5.58 2.76
CA GLU A 73 -23.00 6.04 3.69
C GLU A 73 -23.00 7.56 3.86
N VAL A 74 -21.83 8.16 4.12
CA VAL A 74 -21.67 9.63 4.24
C VAL A 74 -22.10 10.36 2.97
N MET A 75 -21.91 9.76 1.81
CA MET A 75 -22.28 10.33 0.52
C MET A 75 -23.71 9.98 0.07
N ASN A 76 -24.47 9.23 0.90
CA ASN A 76 -25.81 8.74 0.60
C ASN A 76 -25.86 7.89 -0.69
N ILE A 77 -24.85 7.03 -0.91
CA ILE A 77 -24.78 6.10 -2.03
C ILE A 77 -25.24 4.71 -1.54
N GLU A 78 -26.51 4.39 -1.77
CA GLU A 78 -27.12 3.11 -1.38
C GLU A 78 -27.14 2.14 -2.58
N ASN A 79 -25.96 1.65 -3.01
CA ASN A 79 -25.84 0.73 -4.12
C ASN A 79 -24.86 -0.41 -3.80
N LYS A 80 -25.40 -1.58 -3.43
CA LYS A 80 -24.59 -2.77 -3.09
C LYS A 80 -23.83 -3.35 -4.28
N ILE A 81 -24.37 -3.22 -5.50
CA ILE A 81 -23.69 -3.71 -6.71
C ILE A 81 -22.44 -2.87 -6.94
N LEU A 82 -22.59 -1.55 -6.95
CA LEU A 82 -21.48 -0.61 -7.08
C LEU A 82 -20.41 -0.81 -5.99
N LYS A 83 -20.82 -1.06 -4.72
CA LYS A 83 -19.88 -1.39 -3.63
C LYS A 83 -19.01 -2.58 -3.99
N ASN A 84 -19.63 -3.67 -4.47
CA ASN A 84 -18.89 -4.89 -4.84
C ASN A 84 -17.94 -4.65 -6.03
N GLU A 85 -18.39 -3.93 -7.05
CA GLU A 85 -17.58 -3.58 -8.22
C GLU A 85 -16.37 -2.74 -7.84
N LEU A 86 -16.54 -1.73 -6.97
CA LEU A 86 -15.44 -0.93 -6.44
C LEU A 86 -14.42 -1.78 -5.66
N LEU A 87 -14.89 -2.72 -4.84
CA LEU A 87 -14.02 -3.65 -4.12
C LEU A 87 -13.28 -4.60 -5.05
N ASP A 88 -13.96 -5.14 -6.07
CA ASP A 88 -13.33 -6.02 -7.07
C ASP A 88 -12.23 -5.31 -7.86
N LEU A 89 -12.46 -4.04 -8.22
CA LEU A 89 -11.44 -3.19 -8.86
C LEU A 89 -10.30 -2.85 -7.91
N TYR A 90 -10.59 -2.63 -6.62
CA TYR A 90 -9.54 -2.37 -5.63
C TYR A 90 -8.58 -3.55 -5.42
N LEU A 91 -9.00 -4.77 -5.69
CA LEU A 91 -8.13 -5.95 -5.71
C LEU A 91 -7.22 -5.99 -6.95
N LYS A 92 -7.56 -5.26 -8.00
CA LYS A 92 -6.89 -5.29 -9.31
C LYS A 92 -6.34 -3.91 -9.70
N LEU A 93 -5.93 -3.10 -8.71
CA LEU A 93 -5.40 -1.77 -8.99
C LEU A 93 -4.26 -1.82 -9.99
N GLU A 94 -4.27 -0.87 -10.90
CA GLU A 94 -3.20 -0.65 -11.85
C GLU A 94 -1.97 -0.05 -11.18
N ALA A 95 -0.80 -0.46 -11.60
CA ALA A 95 0.44 0.22 -11.23
C ALA A 95 0.57 1.54 -12.00
N TYR A 96 1.26 2.52 -11.39
CA TYR A 96 1.65 3.72 -12.12
C TYR A 96 2.56 3.36 -13.31
N PRO A 97 2.47 4.09 -14.43
CA PRO A 97 3.15 3.72 -15.68
C PRO A 97 4.66 3.54 -15.60
N GLU A 98 5.31 4.24 -14.67
CA GLU A 98 6.76 4.20 -14.48
C GLU A 98 7.26 3.02 -13.63
N VAL A 99 6.39 2.33 -12.91
CA VAL A 99 6.75 1.34 -11.87
C VAL A 99 7.59 0.21 -12.44
N GLU A 100 7.15 -0.46 -13.49
CA GLU A 100 7.87 -1.57 -14.11
C GLU A 100 9.29 -1.16 -14.53
N ASN A 101 9.40 -0.03 -15.25
CA ASN A 101 10.68 0.47 -15.75
C ASN A 101 11.66 0.84 -14.63
N ILE A 102 11.15 1.46 -13.55
CA ILE A 102 11.99 1.87 -12.40
C ILE A 102 12.49 0.64 -11.64
N ILE A 103 11.61 -0.32 -11.33
CA ILE A 103 12.02 -1.53 -10.60
C ILE A 103 13.01 -2.35 -11.43
N THR A 104 12.76 -2.50 -12.74
CA THR A 104 13.69 -3.17 -13.66
C THR A 104 15.10 -2.53 -13.62
N LYS A 105 15.19 -1.20 -13.74
CA LYS A 105 16.47 -0.49 -13.65
C LYS A 105 17.19 -0.65 -12.31
N LEU A 106 16.46 -0.78 -11.22
CA LEU A 106 17.05 -1.04 -9.90
C LEU A 106 17.62 -2.46 -9.82
N LYS A 107 16.91 -3.46 -10.35
CA LYS A 107 17.41 -4.84 -10.44
C LYS A 107 18.65 -4.95 -11.32
N GLU A 108 18.67 -4.31 -12.49
CA GLU A 108 19.83 -4.26 -13.38
C GLU A 108 21.08 -3.64 -12.71
N ARG A 109 20.87 -2.73 -11.75
CA ARG A 109 21.96 -2.15 -10.93
C ARG A 109 22.36 -3.02 -9.74
N GLY A 110 21.76 -4.20 -9.58
CA GLY A 110 22.09 -5.17 -8.56
C GLY A 110 21.45 -4.90 -7.19
N PHE A 111 20.39 -4.07 -7.12
CA PHE A 111 19.61 -3.92 -5.89
C PHE A 111 18.62 -5.08 -5.72
N GLN A 112 18.44 -5.52 -4.49
CA GLN A 112 17.24 -6.30 -4.14
C GLN A 112 16.05 -5.34 -4.05
N THR A 113 14.88 -5.82 -4.46
CA THR A 113 13.64 -5.02 -4.51
C THR A 113 12.52 -5.71 -3.78
N GLY A 114 11.62 -4.95 -3.18
CA GLY A 114 10.46 -5.55 -2.51
C GLY A 114 9.41 -4.54 -2.09
N ILE A 115 8.29 -5.07 -1.65
CA ILE A 115 7.17 -4.30 -1.10
C ILE A 115 7.12 -4.49 0.41
N LEU A 116 6.82 -3.42 1.14
CA LEU A 116 6.38 -3.44 2.54
C LEU A 116 5.05 -2.69 2.64
N SER A 117 3.97 -3.38 2.97
CA SER A 117 2.62 -2.80 2.90
C SER A 117 1.71 -3.18 4.05
N ASN A 118 0.74 -2.29 4.33
CA ASN A 118 -0.41 -2.58 5.19
C ASN A 118 -1.39 -3.57 4.55
N GLY A 119 -1.35 -3.76 3.23
CA GLY A 119 -2.20 -4.68 2.50
C GLY A 119 -2.08 -6.13 2.99
N SER A 120 -3.18 -6.88 2.91
CA SER A 120 -3.16 -8.32 3.20
C SER A 120 -2.36 -9.07 2.13
N ASP A 121 -1.89 -10.26 2.45
CA ASP A 121 -1.14 -11.11 1.51
C ASP A 121 -1.93 -11.31 0.21
N LYS A 122 -3.24 -11.62 0.31
CA LYS A 122 -4.13 -11.80 -0.85
C LYS A 122 -4.27 -10.53 -1.70
N MET A 123 -4.38 -9.35 -1.07
CA MET A 123 -4.49 -8.09 -1.80
C MET A 123 -3.20 -7.78 -2.57
N LEU A 124 -2.04 -7.98 -1.92
CA LEU A 124 -0.75 -7.73 -2.54
C LEU A 124 -0.45 -8.71 -3.67
N GLU A 125 -0.74 -9.99 -3.48
CA GLU A 125 -0.62 -11.01 -4.53
C GLU A 125 -1.46 -10.63 -5.77
N SER A 126 -2.72 -10.23 -5.55
CA SER A 126 -3.61 -9.82 -6.64
C SER A 126 -3.08 -8.58 -7.37
N ALA A 127 -2.68 -7.54 -6.64
CA ALA A 127 -2.20 -6.28 -7.24
C ALA A 127 -0.89 -6.47 -8.02
N VAL A 128 0.08 -7.19 -7.43
CA VAL A 128 1.38 -7.48 -8.06
C VAL A 128 1.20 -8.30 -9.33
N LYS A 129 0.32 -9.31 -9.30
CA LYS A 129 -0.02 -10.14 -10.46
C LYS A 129 -0.73 -9.34 -11.55
N ASN A 130 -1.71 -8.52 -11.18
CA ASN A 130 -2.42 -7.67 -12.14
C ASN A 130 -1.46 -6.69 -12.84
N ALA A 131 -0.51 -6.12 -12.10
CA ALA A 131 0.53 -5.22 -12.62
C ALA A 131 1.68 -5.93 -13.36
N GLN A 132 1.72 -7.27 -13.37
CA GLN A 132 2.75 -8.10 -14.03
C GLN A 132 4.19 -7.81 -13.54
N ILE A 133 4.34 -7.43 -12.27
CA ILE A 133 5.65 -7.10 -11.67
C ILE A 133 6.19 -8.17 -10.70
N GLU A 134 5.58 -9.36 -10.64
CA GLU A 134 5.99 -10.45 -9.73
C GLU A 134 7.47 -10.80 -9.88
N ASN A 135 7.95 -10.91 -11.10
CA ASN A 135 9.33 -11.29 -11.40
C ASN A 135 10.35 -10.17 -11.12
N LEU A 136 9.87 -8.97 -10.85
CA LEU A 136 10.70 -7.81 -10.54
C LEU A 136 10.91 -7.61 -9.03
N LEU A 137 10.15 -8.33 -8.20
CA LEU A 137 10.21 -8.22 -6.74
C LEU A 137 10.85 -9.48 -6.15
N ASP A 138 11.84 -9.28 -5.28
CA ASP A 138 12.45 -10.40 -4.55
C ASP A 138 11.55 -10.84 -3.38
N GLU A 139 10.82 -9.88 -2.76
CA GLU A 139 9.90 -10.16 -1.66
C GLU A 139 8.69 -9.20 -1.67
N VAL A 140 7.55 -9.72 -1.25
CA VAL A 140 6.32 -8.94 -0.97
C VAL A 140 5.95 -9.16 0.49
N ILE A 141 6.09 -8.11 1.31
CA ILE A 141 5.96 -8.20 2.77
C ILE A 141 4.68 -7.51 3.21
N SER A 142 3.74 -8.31 3.74
CA SER A 142 2.53 -7.83 4.39
C SER A 142 2.73 -7.67 5.91
N VAL A 143 2.06 -6.68 6.48
CA VAL A 143 1.94 -6.52 7.94
C VAL A 143 1.19 -7.67 8.63
N GLU A 144 0.55 -8.55 7.87
CA GLU A 144 -0.10 -9.75 8.41
C GLU A 144 0.85 -10.63 9.20
N LYS A 145 2.16 -10.58 8.89
CA LYS A 145 3.22 -11.29 9.61
C LYS A 145 3.40 -10.81 11.06
N CYS A 146 3.15 -9.54 11.35
CA CYS A 146 3.34 -8.96 12.70
C CYS A 146 2.06 -8.48 13.37
N LYS A 147 0.91 -8.52 12.67
CA LYS A 147 -0.42 -8.15 13.17
C LYS A 147 -0.49 -6.74 13.77
N VAL A 148 0.27 -5.81 13.21
CA VAL A 148 0.19 -4.37 13.48
C VAL A 148 0.43 -3.62 12.17
N PHE A 149 -0.12 -2.41 12.05
CA PHE A 149 0.02 -1.59 10.86
C PHE A 149 1.18 -0.60 10.96
N LYS A 150 1.68 -0.11 9.83
CA LYS A 150 2.46 1.11 9.77
C LYS A 150 1.68 2.24 10.50
N PRO A 151 2.33 3.12 11.25
CA PRO A 151 3.76 3.36 11.33
C PRO A 151 4.48 2.64 12.48
N SER A 152 3.99 1.50 12.97
CA SER A 152 4.69 0.73 14.01
C SER A 152 6.08 0.28 13.56
N SER A 153 7.10 0.43 14.43
CA SER A 153 8.47 -0.03 14.17
C SER A 153 8.56 -1.53 13.86
N LYS A 154 7.68 -2.34 14.45
CA LYS A 154 7.59 -3.79 14.19
C LYS A 154 7.36 -4.13 12.72
N VAL A 155 6.72 -3.22 11.97
CA VAL A 155 6.50 -3.42 10.54
C VAL A 155 7.80 -3.26 9.77
N TYR A 156 8.61 -2.26 10.09
CA TYR A 156 9.90 -2.03 9.43
C TYR A 156 10.96 -3.07 9.84
N ASP A 157 10.83 -3.71 11.02
CA ASP A 157 11.63 -4.86 11.42
C ASP A 157 11.52 -6.01 10.41
N LEU A 158 10.34 -6.23 9.82
CA LEU A 158 10.12 -7.29 8.82
C LEU A 158 11.10 -7.19 7.65
N VAL A 159 11.47 -5.98 7.22
CA VAL A 159 12.45 -5.79 6.13
C VAL A 159 13.83 -6.32 6.54
N LYS A 160 14.29 -5.98 7.75
CA LYS A 160 15.57 -6.46 8.26
C LYS A 160 15.60 -7.97 8.40
N ASP A 161 14.50 -8.52 8.93
CA ASP A 161 14.39 -9.96 9.16
C ASP A 161 14.34 -10.75 7.85
N THR A 162 13.75 -10.18 6.81
CA THR A 162 13.66 -10.81 5.49
C THR A 162 14.98 -10.73 4.74
N TYR A 163 15.53 -9.52 4.59
CA TYR A 163 16.72 -9.27 3.75
C TYR A 163 18.06 -9.41 4.48
N LYS A 164 18.05 -9.60 5.80
CA LYS A 164 19.27 -9.69 6.65
C LYS A 164 20.23 -8.50 6.48
N VAL A 165 19.68 -7.29 6.48
CA VAL A 165 20.40 -6.03 6.25
C VAL A 165 20.29 -5.09 7.45
N ASN A 166 21.20 -4.11 7.54
CA ASN A 166 21.12 -3.00 8.48
C ASN A 166 20.20 -1.90 7.94
N ASN A 167 19.63 -1.07 8.82
CA ASN A 167 18.71 0.02 8.43
C ASN A 167 19.28 0.95 7.37
N ASN A 168 20.56 1.34 7.50
CA ASN A 168 21.24 2.25 6.56
C ASN A 168 21.55 1.63 5.18
N GLN A 169 21.26 0.34 4.99
CA GLN A 169 21.37 -0.37 3.72
C GLN A 169 20.04 -0.44 2.97
N VAL A 170 18.94 0.06 3.57
CA VAL A 170 17.61 0.10 2.97
C VAL A 170 17.31 1.48 2.44
N ALA A 171 16.85 1.56 1.19
CA ALA A 171 16.18 2.72 0.61
C ALA A 171 14.67 2.43 0.58
N PHE A 172 13.89 3.28 1.24
CA PHE A 172 12.44 3.15 1.35
C PHE A 172 11.75 4.24 0.52
N PHE A 173 10.88 3.81 -0.39
CA PHE A 173 10.16 4.66 -1.33
C PHE A 173 8.70 4.75 -0.96
N SER A 174 8.17 5.94 -0.81
CA SER A 174 6.74 6.16 -0.58
C SER A 174 6.28 7.55 -1.01
N SER A 175 5.04 7.66 -1.48
CA SER A 175 4.33 8.92 -1.67
C SER A 175 3.53 9.34 -0.42
N ASN A 176 3.44 8.46 0.59
CA ASN A 176 2.74 8.72 1.84
C ASN A 176 3.67 9.39 2.86
N ALA A 177 3.49 10.68 3.14
CA ALA A 177 4.35 11.46 4.03
C ALA A 177 4.50 10.84 5.43
N TRP A 178 3.43 10.31 5.99
CA TRP A 178 3.42 9.67 7.30
C TRP A 178 4.27 8.38 7.33
N ASP A 179 4.26 7.58 6.25
CA ASP A 179 5.04 6.35 6.12
C ASP A 179 6.53 6.67 5.90
N MET A 180 6.83 7.67 5.07
CA MET A 180 8.17 8.21 4.88
C MET A 180 8.80 8.69 6.19
N HIS A 181 8.04 9.46 6.99
CA HIS A 181 8.51 9.97 8.27
C HIS A 181 8.80 8.84 9.25
N ALA A 182 7.92 7.85 9.31
CA ALA A 182 8.09 6.69 10.18
C ALA A 182 9.30 5.82 9.77
N ALA A 183 9.48 5.57 8.48
CA ALA A 183 10.63 4.83 7.95
C ALA A 183 11.96 5.56 8.19
N ALA A 184 11.97 6.90 8.06
CA ALA A 184 13.14 7.74 8.38
C ALA A 184 13.47 7.68 9.88
N ASN A 185 12.46 7.79 10.75
CA ASN A 185 12.63 7.68 12.20
C ASN A 185 13.12 6.27 12.61
N TYR A 186 12.73 5.24 11.89
CA TYR A 186 13.22 3.88 12.07
C TYR A 186 14.69 3.71 11.63
N GLY A 187 15.23 4.61 10.80
CA GLY A 187 16.61 4.65 10.34
C GLY A 187 16.85 4.20 8.90
N PHE A 188 15.79 4.07 8.07
CA PHE A 188 15.91 3.85 6.64
C PHE A 188 16.29 5.14 5.91
N LYS A 189 16.91 5.00 4.74
CA LYS A 189 17.05 6.12 3.79
C LYS A 189 15.73 6.26 3.04
N THR A 190 15.06 7.38 3.18
CA THR A 190 13.74 7.59 2.58
C THR A 190 13.82 8.41 1.30
N ILE A 191 12.99 8.05 0.34
CA ILE A 191 12.89 8.70 -0.97
C ILE A 191 11.40 8.99 -1.23
N TRP A 192 11.10 10.27 -1.32
CA TRP A 192 9.76 10.74 -1.70
C TRP A 192 9.55 10.53 -3.21
N VAL A 193 8.41 9.97 -3.59
CA VAL A 193 8.00 9.72 -4.97
C VAL A 193 6.57 10.24 -5.22
#